data_022298d44133028754de22f929db0b90
#
_entry.id   022298d44133028754de22f929db0b90
#
_cell.length_a   1.000
_cell.length_b   1.000
_cell.length_c   1.000
_cell.angle_alpha   90.00
_cell.angle_beta   90.00
_cell.angle_gamma   90.00
#
_symmetry.space_group_name_H-M   'P 1'
#
loop_
_entity.id
_entity.type
_entity.pdbx_description
1 polymer ?
#
loop_
_entity_poly.entity_id
_entity_poly.type
_entity_poly.pdbx_seq_one_letter_code
_entity_poly.pdbx_strand_id
1 'polypeptide(L)'
;TKDVRKTCGENNDLATLVLPGKQQELLEAVCATGKPVILILQAGRPYDLLKASEMCKAILVNWLPGQEGGPATADVLFGDYNPGGRLPMTFPRHVGQLPLYYNFKTSGRRYEYVDMEYYPLYRFGYGLSYTSFEYSGLKVQEKPNGNVTVEATVKNVGGRAGDEVAQLYVTDMYASVKTRVMELKDFARIHLNPGESKTVSFELTPYDLSLLNDHMDRVVEKGEFKICVGGMSPDYKANNEIKHSVGYSDKKKGVSGILNYTHEFGADFDLSVSKVEENLLNDQKTVWVSVKNGGTLMDTGKVEMFVDGKKMGDAIHYELGPGEEKLIPFKLSKDNKQPVAFTTKYKMVAL
;
A
#
# COMPACT_ATOMS: atom_id res chain seq x y z
N THR A 1 0.85 -13.71 -34.77
CA THR A 1 2.19 -14.21 -34.44
C THR A 1 2.16 -14.88 -33.10
N LYS A 2 3.01 -15.89 -32.86
CA LYS A 2 3.07 -16.66 -31.58
C LYS A 2 3.22 -15.78 -30.35
N ASP A 3 3.79 -14.59 -30.50
CA ASP A 3 4.19 -13.70 -29.42
C ASP A 3 3.04 -12.84 -28.85
N VAL A 4 2.00 -12.56 -29.63
CA VAL A 4 0.86 -11.73 -29.19
C VAL A 4 -0.10 -12.49 -28.27
N ARG A 5 -0.07 -13.82 -28.26
CA ARG A 5 -0.96 -14.66 -27.43
C ARG A 5 -0.53 -14.76 -25.97
N LYS A 6 0.66 -14.29 -25.62
CA LYS A 6 1.25 -14.44 -24.28
C LYS A 6 1.67 -13.08 -23.68
N THR A 7 0.83 -12.08 -23.79
CA THR A 7 1.13 -10.75 -23.25
C THR A 7 0.67 -10.55 -21.80
N CYS A 8 0.00 -11.55 -21.25
CA CYS A 8 -0.57 -11.50 -19.89
C CYS A 8 -0.65 -12.92 -19.32
N GLY A 9 -0.59 -13.05 -18.01
CA GLY A 9 -0.70 -14.29 -17.25
C GLY A 9 0.60 -14.69 -16.56
N GLU A 10 0.53 -15.72 -15.74
CA GLU A 10 1.67 -16.26 -15.01
C GLU A 10 2.77 -16.71 -15.95
N ASN A 11 4.01 -16.42 -15.63
CA ASN A 11 5.21 -16.69 -16.46
C ASN A 11 5.21 -16.02 -17.83
N ASN A 12 4.42 -14.95 -18.04
CA ASN A 12 4.39 -14.16 -19.27
C ASN A 12 4.80 -12.72 -19.01
N ASP A 13 5.95 -12.52 -18.36
CA ASP A 13 6.50 -11.21 -18.04
C ASP A 13 7.07 -10.52 -19.28
N LEU A 14 6.99 -9.19 -19.28
CA LEU A 14 7.54 -8.36 -20.35
C LEU A 14 8.77 -7.61 -19.82
N ALA A 15 9.85 -7.61 -20.60
CA ALA A 15 11.05 -6.82 -20.33
C ALA A 15 10.86 -5.32 -20.64
N THR A 16 9.77 -4.96 -21.34
CA THR A 16 9.41 -3.59 -21.67
C THR A 16 7.95 -3.33 -21.29
N LEU A 17 7.57 -2.07 -21.18
CA LEU A 17 6.18 -1.66 -20.91
C LEU A 17 5.50 -1.01 -22.13
N VAL A 18 6.10 -1.12 -23.33
CA VAL A 18 5.45 -0.63 -24.56
C VAL A 18 4.26 -1.51 -24.94
N LEU A 19 3.30 -0.96 -25.63
CA LEU A 19 2.16 -1.72 -26.15
C LEU A 19 2.65 -2.83 -27.10
N PRO A 20 2.24 -4.09 -26.87
CA PRO A 20 2.83 -5.22 -27.58
C PRO A 20 2.40 -5.32 -29.03
N GLY A 21 3.25 -5.93 -29.85
CA GLY A 21 3.00 -6.19 -31.29
C GLY A 21 2.84 -4.91 -32.09
N LYS A 22 1.75 -4.77 -32.82
CA LYS A 22 1.43 -3.62 -33.67
C LYS A 22 0.47 -2.61 -33.02
N GLN A 23 0.21 -2.72 -31.71
CA GLN A 23 -0.79 -1.87 -31.05
C GLN A 23 -0.33 -0.41 -30.99
N GLN A 24 0.96 -0.16 -30.78
CA GLN A 24 1.51 1.20 -30.77
C GLN A 24 1.39 1.84 -32.17
N GLU A 25 1.75 1.11 -33.23
CA GLU A 25 1.65 1.59 -34.60
C GLU A 25 0.18 1.87 -35.00
N LEU A 26 -0.75 1.01 -34.56
CA LEU A 26 -2.18 1.21 -34.77
C LEU A 26 -2.65 2.50 -34.11
N LEU A 27 -2.28 2.71 -32.84
CA LEU A 27 -2.67 3.91 -32.09
C LEU A 27 -2.15 5.18 -32.78
N GLU A 28 -0.89 5.18 -33.19
CA GLU A 28 -0.26 6.31 -33.90
C GLU A 28 -0.97 6.59 -35.25
N ALA A 29 -1.26 5.55 -36.02
CA ALA A 29 -1.95 5.68 -37.30
C ALA A 29 -3.38 6.22 -37.15
N VAL A 30 -4.12 5.76 -36.13
CA VAL A 30 -5.47 6.27 -35.86
C VAL A 30 -5.42 7.72 -35.39
N CYS A 31 -4.50 8.10 -34.51
CA CYS A 31 -4.33 9.47 -34.05
C CYS A 31 -3.92 10.40 -35.20
N ALA A 32 -3.11 9.93 -36.15
CA ALA A 32 -2.67 10.69 -37.33
C ALA A 32 -3.84 11.07 -38.27
N THR A 33 -5.01 10.45 -38.13
CA THR A 33 -6.21 10.86 -38.90
C THR A 33 -6.75 12.22 -38.49
N GLY A 34 -6.29 12.80 -37.37
CA GLY A 34 -6.75 14.06 -36.81
C GLY A 34 -8.12 13.98 -36.12
N LYS A 35 -8.73 12.80 -36.04
CA LYS A 35 -9.98 12.59 -35.27
C LYS A 35 -9.70 12.47 -33.79
N PRO A 36 -10.64 12.88 -32.89
CA PRO A 36 -10.53 12.62 -31.46
C PRO A 36 -10.43 11.10 -31.18
N VAL A 37 -9.41 10.69 -30.45
CA VAL A 37 -9.18 9.28 -30.09
C VAL A 37 -9.31 9.10 -28.61
N ILE A 38 -10.05 8.08 -28.20
CA ILE A 38 -10.14 7.60 -26.81
C ILE A 38 -9.48 6.23 -26.77
N LEU A 39 -8.42 6.08 -25.99
CA LEU A 39 -7.75 4.81 -25.78
C LEU A 39 -8.45 4.04 -24.66
N ILE A 40 -8.90 2.82 -24.94
CA ILE A 40 -9.40 1.88 -23.94
C ILE A 40 -8.34 0.81 -23.76
N LEU A 41 -7.70 0.80 -22.59
CA LEU A 41 -6.64 -0.14 -22.24
C LEU A 41 -7.20 -1.27 -21.38
N GLN A 42 -7.23 -2.49 -21.94
CA GLN A 42 -7.52 -3.71 -21.19
C GLN A 42 -6.21 -4.47 -20.94
N ALA A 43 -5.72 -4.44 -19.71
CA ALA A 43 -4.41 -4.98 -19.39
C ALA A 43 -4.27 -5.32 -17.90
N GLY A 44 -3.47 -6.34 -17.59
CA GLY A 44 -3.14 -6.73 -16.22
C GLY A 44 -1.92 -6.01 -15.64
N ARG A 45 -1.38 -5.01 -16.34
CA ARG A 45 -0.18 -4.26 -15.93
C ARG A 45 -0.21 -2.81 -16.39
N PRO A 46 0.54 -1.89 -15.75
CA PRO A 46 0.71 -0.54 -16.23
C PRO A 46 1.65 -0.55 -17.46
N TYR A 47 1.14 -0.14 -18.61
CA TYR A 47 1.95 0.08 -19.80
C TYR A 47 2.54 1.49 -19.82
N ASP A 48 3.59 1.68 -20.63
CA ASP A 48 4.09 3.00 -21.01
C ASP A 48 3.06 3.68 -21.89
N LEU A 49 2.38 4.67 -21.31
CA LEU A 49 1.33 5.44 -21.95
C LEU A 49 1.74 6.89 -22.24
N LEU A 50 3.04 7.23 -22.17
CA LEU A 50 3.50 8.60 -22.36
C LEU A 50 3.02 9.16 -23.70
N LYS A 51 3.32 8.49 -24.80
CA LYS A 51 2.87 8.89 -26.15
C LYS A 51 1.33 8.92 -26.26
N ALA A 52 0.65 7.92 -25.69
CA ALA A 52 -0.81 7.87 -25.69
C ALA A 52 -1.41 9.09 -24.95
N SER A 53 -0.80 9.52 -23.84
CA SER A 53 -1.25 10.68 -23.06
C SER A 53 -1.13 12.00 -23.82
N GLU A 54 -0.22 12.08 -24.79
CA GLU A 54 -0.01 13.26 -25.64
C GLU A 54 -0.96 13.27 -26.85
N MET A 55 -1.26 12.09 -27.42
CA MET A 55 -2.02 11.96 -28.67
C MET A 55 -3.52 11.74 -28.44
N CYS A 56 -3.91 11.02 -27.42
CA CYS A 56 -5.31 10.69 -27.16
C CYS A 56 -6.03 11.81 -26.38
N LYS A 57 -7.33 11.97 -26.63
CA LYS A 57 -8.16 12.91 -25.87
C LYS A 57 -8.58 12.39 -24.50
N ALA A 58 -8.65 11.06 -24.36
CA ALA A 58 -8.88 10.38 -23.09
C ALA A 58 -8.27 8.99 -23.12
N ILE A 59 -7.97 8.48 -21.93
CA ILE A 59 -7.50 7.12 -21.71
C ILE A 59 -8.36 6.50 -20.61
N LEU A 60 -8.99 5.36 -20.90
CA LEU A 60 -9.74 4.56 -19.95
C LEU A 60 -8.99 3.26 -19.68
N VAL A 61 -8.59 3.03 -18.44
CA VAL A 61 -7.91 1.81 -18.02
C VAL A 61 -8.93 0.87 -17.39
N ASN A 62 -9.28 -0.19 -18.09
CA ASN A 62 -10.31 -1.14 -17.69
C ASN A 62 -9.75 -2.35 -16.93
N TRP A 63 -8.45 -2.51 -16.86
CA TRP A 63 -7.81 -3.69 -16.29
C TRP A 63 -8.34 -4.99 -16.94
N LEU A 64 -8.85 -5.91 -16.14
CA LEU A 64 -9.46 -7.18 -16.55
C LEU A 64 -10.96 -7.14 -16.20
N PRO A 65 -11.83 -6.51 -17.01
CA PRO A 65 -13.17 -6.13 -16.61
C PRO A 65 -14.19 -7.27 -16.57
N GLY A 66 -13.81 -8.47 -17.04
CA GLY A 66 -14.70 -9.63 -17.09
C GLY A 66 -15.79 -9.54 -18.16
N GLN A 67 -16.88 -10.31 -17.96
CA GLN A 67 -17.95 -10.49 -18.95
C GLN A 67 -18.69 -9.18 -19.25
N GLU A 68 -18.98 -8.38 -18.23
CA GLU A 68 -19.72 -7.11 -18.35
C GLU A 68 -18.85 -5.91 -18.74
N GLY A 69 -17.60 -6.16 -19.11
CA GLY A 69 -16.64 -5.10 -19.45
C GLY A 69 -17.04 -4.25 -20.65
N GLY A 70 -17.74 -4.81 -21.63
CA GLY A 70 -18.25 -4.09 -22.80
C GLY A 70 -19.33 -3.07 -22.42
N PRO A 71 -20.45 -3.49 -21.83
CA PRO A 71 -21.50 -2.61 -21.33
C PRO A 71 -20.97 -1.53 -20.37
N ALA A 72 -20.19 -1.91 -19.35
CA ALA A 72 -19.61 -0.96 -18.40
C ALA A 72 -18.71 0.10 -19.06
N THR A 73 -17.94 -0.31 -20.08
CA THR A 73 -17.13 0.64 -20.87
C THR A 73 -18.01 1.61 -21.64
N ALA A 74 -19.10 1.13 -22.26
CA ALA A 74 -20.05 1.98 -23.00
C ALA A 74 -20.73 2.99 -22.08
N ASP A 75 -21.21 2.56 -20.92
CA ASP A 75 -21.83 3.43 -19.92
C ASP A 75 -20.90 4.59 -19.51
N VAL A 76 -19.61 4.30 -19.31
CA VAL A 76 -18.61 5.35 -19.05
C VAL A 76 -18.45 6.25 -20.26
N LEU A 77 -18.21 5.70 -21.46
CA LEU A 77 -17.93 6.49 -22.67
C LEU A 77 -19.08 7.43 -23.06
N PHE A 78 -20.31 6.96 -22.95
CA PHE A 78 -21.51 7.74 -23.30
C PHE A 78 -22.05 8.56 -22.12
N GLY A 79 -21.47 8.38 -20.93
CA GLY A 79 -21.76 9.20 -19.77
C GLY A 79 -22.97 8.74 -18.95
N ASP A 80 -23.46 7.53 -19.16
CA ASP A 80 -24.52 6.93 -18.34
C ASP A 80 -24.01 6.61 -16.94
N TYR A 81 -22.72 6.33 -16.83
CA TYR A 81 -22.01 6.15 -15.56
C TYR A 81 -20.85 7.15 -15.41
N ASN A 82 -20.77 7.83 -14.26
CA ASN A 82 -19.65 8.71 -13.94
C ASN A 82 -18.52 7.90 -13.28
N PRO A 83 -17.30 7.77 -13.90
CA PRO A 83 -16.24 6.94 -13.38
C PRO A 83 -15.74 7.43 -12.02
N GLY A 84 -15.71 6.54 -11.04
CA GLY A 84 -15.17 6.77 -9.69
C GLY A 84 -13.91 5.97 -9.36
N GLY A 85 -13.42 5.15 -10.31
CA GLY A 85 -12.23 4.31 -10.10
C GLY A 85 -10.95 5.10 -9.91
N ARG A 86 -10.01 4.54 -9.13
CA ARG A 86 -8.68 5.11 -8.89
C ARG A 86 -7.62 4.06 -9.20
N LEU A 87 -6.47 4.50 -9.71
CA LEU A 87 -5.36 3.61 -10.06
C LEU A 87 -4.79 2.92 -8.82
N PRO A 88 -4.77 1.58 -8.77
CA PRO A 88 -4.22 0.83 -7.65
C PRO A 88 -2.70 0.67 -7.72
N MET A 89 -2.06 1.27 -8.72
CA MET A 89 -0.60 1.29 -8.90
C MET A 89 -0.16 2.53 -9.67
N THR A 90 1.12 2.83 -9.55
CA THR A 90 1.77 3.94 -10.25
C THR A 90 2.02 3.57 -11.71
N PHE A 91 1.71 4.46 -12.66
CA PHE A 91 2.04 4.31 -14.07
C PHE A 91 3.35 5.02 -14.38
N PRO A 92 4.38 4.33 -14.86
CA PRO A 92 5.65 4.94 -15.24
C PRO A 92 5.52 5.72 -16.56
N ARG A 93 6.46 6.62 -16.80
CA ARG A 93 6.68 7.24 -18.11
C ARG A 93 7.45 6.32 -19.04
N HIS A 94 8.34 5.51 -18.45
CA HIS A 94 9.20 4.57 -19.17
C HIS A 94 9.63 3.44 -18.24
N VAL A 95 9.88 2.26 -18.79
CA VAL A 95 10.33 1.07 -18.06
C VAL A 95 11.59 1.31 -17.22
N GLY A 96 12.45 2.23 -17.65
CA GLY A 96 13.67 2.61 -16.92
C GLY A 96 13.44 3.24 -15.55
N GLN A 97 12.20 3.66 -15.23
CA GLN A 97 11.85 4.15 -13.89
C GLN A 97 11.62 3.04 -12.86
N LEU A 98 11.50 1.78 -13.30
CA LEU A 98 11.22 0.67 -12.36
C LEU A 98 12.44 0.32 -11.52
N PRO A 99 12.23 -0.04 -10.23
CA PRO A 99 10.97 -0.13 -9.50
C PRO A 99 10.43 1.26 -9.10
N LEU A 100 9.12 1.47 -9.28
CA LEU A 100 8.46 2.75 -9.05
C LEU A 100 7.30 2.60 -8.05
N TYR A 101 7.62 2.69 -6.77
CA TYR A 101 6.66 2.59 -5.67
C TYR A 101 6.22 3.98 -5.21
N TYR A 102 4.91 4.21 -5.00
CA TYR A 102 4.41 5.47 -4.44
C TYR A 102 4.93 5.73 -3.02
N ASN A 103 5.19 4.66 -2.28
CA ASN A 103 5.64 4.63 -0.90
C ASN A 103 7.12 4.25 -0.76
N PHE A 104 7.97 4.71 -1.67
CA PHE A 104 9.39 4.42 -1.66
C PHE A 104 10.10 4.99 -0.42
N LYS A 105 11.30 4.48 -0.15
CA LYS A 105 12.23 5.09 0.82
C LYS A 105 13.18 6.02 0.10
N THR A 106 13.37 7.25 0.61
CA THR A 106 14.32 8.18 0.01
C THR A 106 15.75 7.60 0.06
N SER A 107 16.51 7.75 -1.00
CA SER A 107 17.94 7.49 -0.99
C SER A 107 18.70 8.83 -1.04
N GLY A 108 19.98 8.84 -0.70
CA GLY A 108 20.82 10.03 -0.86
C GLY A 108 21.07 10.40 -2.33
N ARG A 109 20.61 9.57 -3.26
CA ARG A 109 20.75 9.78 -4.70
C ARG A 109 19.58 10.60 -5.21
N ARG A 110 19.85 11.63 -6.02
CA ARG A 110 18.82 12.32 -6.79
C ARG A 110 18.30 11.38 -7.88
N TYR A 111 16.98 11.32 -8.03
CA TYR A 111 16.31 10.57 -9.09
C TYR A 111 16.08 11.50 -10.28
N GLU A 112 17.17 11.96 -10.91
CA GLU A 112 17.09 12.80 -12.09
C GLU A 112 17.52 11.98 -13.31
N TYR A 113 16.71 12.00 -14.37
CA TYR A 113 17.07 11.49 -15.67
C TYR A 113 17.49 12.68 -16.54
N VAL A 114 18.46 12.49 -17.42
CA VAL A 114 18.96 13.54 -18.33
C VAL A 114 17.93 13.85 -19.42
N ASP A 115 17.12 12.86 -19.78
CA ASP A 115 16.25 12.82 -20.95
C ASP A 115 14.76 12.72 -20.62
N MET A 116 14.40 12.63 -19.34
CA MET A 116 13.02 12.40 -18.92
C MET A 116 12.76 12.97 -17.53
N GLU A 117 11.52 13.38 -17.29
CA GLU A 117 11.04 13.72 -15.95
C GLU A 117 11.04 12.48 -15.04
N TYR A 118 11.49 12.63 -13.80
CA TYR A 118 11.55 11.52 -12.84
C TYR A 118 10.18 11.17 -12.22
N TYR A 119 9.17 12.05 -12.35
CA TYR A 119 7.82 11.78 -11.87
C TYR A 119 7.14 10.67 -12.67
N PRO A 120 6.26 9.89 -12.05
CA PRO A 120 5.43 8.97 -12.80
C PRO A 120 4.52 9.71 -13.79
N LEU A 121 4.05 9.01 -14.79
CA LEU A 121 3.03 9.53 -15.68
C LEU A 121 1.71 9.74 -14.93
N TYR A 122 1.22 8.70 -14.25
CA TYR A 122 0.07 8.78 -13.36
C TYR A 122 0.42 8.20 -12.00
N ARG A 123 0.02 8.90 -10.94
CA ARG A 123 0.30 8.50 -9.57
C ARG A 123 -0.62 7.38 -9.10
N PHE A 124 -0.18 6.70 -8.05
CA PHE A 124 -1.05 5.84 -7.26
C PHE A 124 -2.26 6.62 -6.76
N GLY A 125 -3.45 6.02 -6.84
CA GLY A 125 -4.69 6.65 -6.43
C GLY A 125 -5.27 7.66 -7.43
N TYR A 126 -4.59 7.95 -8.55
CA TYR A 126 -5.08 8.90 -9.57
C TYR A 126 -6.30 8.38 -10.31
N GLY A 127 -7.21 9.27 -10.66
CA GLY A 127 -8.34 9.03 -11.54
C GLY A 127 -9.15 10.30 -11.76
N LEU A 128 -9.86 10.37 -12.89
CA LEU A 128 -10.74 11.47 -13.25
C LEU A 128 -12.20 11.10 -13.03
N SER A 129 -13.03 12.11 -12.92
CA SER A 129 -14.49 12.03 -12.83
C SER A 129 -15.12 13.03 -13.78
N TYR A 130 -16.37 12.83 -14.16
CA TYR A 130 -17.16 13.83 -14.91
C TYR A 130 -17.69 14.97 -14.02
N THR A 131 -17.36 14.94 -12.72
CA THR A 131 -17.58 16.02 -11.78
C THR A 131 -16.27 16.41 -11.09
N SER A 132 -16.31 17.36 -10.18
CA SER A 132 -15.14 17.82 -9.43
C SER A 132 -15.42 17.81 -7.93
N PHE A 133 -14.41 17.40 -7.14
CA PHE A 133 -14.49 17.34 -5.69
C PHE A 133 -13.47 18.28 -5.06
N GLU A 134 -13.87 18.91 -3.96
CA GLU A 134 -13.01 19.75 -3.13
C GLU A 134 -12.94 19.18 -1.73
N TYR A 135 -11.74 19.27 -1.13
CA TYR A 135 -11.46 18.83 0.24
C TYR A 135 -11.22 20.04 1.13
N SER A 136 -11.75 19.98 2.36
CA SER A 136 -11.61 21.05 3.36
C SER A 136 -11.78 20.51 4.78
N GLY A 137 -11.56 21.38 5.78
CA GLY A 137 -11.94 21.09 7.17
C GLY A 137 -11.21 19.91 7.79
N LEU A 138 -9.92 19.70 7.48
CA LEU A 138 -9.13 18.65 8.10
C LEU A 138 -9.08 18.85 9.62
N LYS A 139 -9.47 17.82 10.35
CA LYS A 139 -9.32 17.73 11.80
C LYS A 139 -8.55 16.45 12.12
N VAL A 140 -7.54 16.57 12.96
CA VAL A 140 -6.72 15.46 13.42
C VAL A 140 -6.68 15.52 14.93
N GLN A 141 -7.13 14.47 15.60
CA GLN A 141 -7.23 14.43 17.06
C GLN A 141 -6.66 13.12 17.60
N GLU A 142 -5.61 13.24 18.38
CA GLU A 142 -5.05 12.15 19.17
C GLU A 142 -5.95 11.90 20.40
N LYS A 143 -6.24 10.62 20.66
CA LYS A 143 -7.03 10.15 21.82
C LYS A 143 -6.11 9.69 22.96
N PRO A 144 -6.61 9.62 24.21
CA PRO A 144 -5.80 9.17 25.36
C PRO A 144 -5.23 7.75 25.23
N ASN A 145 -5.80 6.90 24.39
CA ASN A 145 -5.30 5.55 24.12
C ASN A 145 -4.29 5.50 22.95
N GLY A 146 -3.89 6.64 22.40
CA GLY A 146 -2.97 6.76 21.27
C GLY A 146 -3.62 6.56 19.90
N ASN A 147 -4.92 6.26 19.81
CA ASN A 147 -5.61 6.29 18.52
C ASN A 147 -5.73 7.72 18.01
N VAL A 148 -5.80 7.88 16.70
CA VAL A 148 -5.95 9.19 16.06
C VAL A 148 -7.18 9.19 15.17
N THR A 149 -8.11 10.10 15.43
CA THR A 149 -9.25 10.35 14.54
C THR A 149 -8.86 11.41 13.52
N VAL A 150 -9.13 11.13 12.25
CA VAL A 150 -8.89 12.03 11.11
C VAL A 150 -10.21 12.27 10.40
N GLU A 151 -10.64 13.53 10.34
CA GLU A 151 -11.85 13.94 9.63
C GLU A 151 -11.51 14.93 8.52
N ALA A 152 -12.19 14.81 7.38
CA ALA A 152 -12.14 15.79 6.32
C ALA A 152 -13.51 15.91 5.62
N THR A 153 -13.84 17.09 5.15
CA THR A 153 -15.06 17.34 4.37
C THR A 153 -14.75 17.26 2.89
N VAL A 154 -15.51 16.44 2.17
CA VAL A 154 -15.48 16.33 0.71
C VAL A 154 -16.76 16.94 0.15
N LYS A 155 -16.65 17.85 -0.82
CA LYS A 155 -17.76 18.50 -1.51
C LYS A 155 -17.72 18.24 -3.00
N ASN A 156 -18.84 17.87 -3.59
CA ASN A 156 -19.00 17.86 -5.04
C ASN A 156 -19.29 19.30 -5.52
N VAL A 157 -18.34 19.89 -6.22
CA VAL A 157 -18.43 21.27 -6.76
C VAL A 157 -18.74 21.31 -8.23
N GLY A 158 -18.92 20.15 -8.87
CA GLY A 158 -19.31 20.05 -10.28
C GLY A 158 -20.83 19.91 -10.46
N GLY A 159 -21.23 19.73 -11.71
CA GLY A 159 -22.64 19.69 -12.12
C GLY A 159 -23.26 18.29 -12.21
N ARG A 160 -22.53 17.22 -11.89
CA ARG A 160 -23.02 15.83 -11.95
C ARG A 160 -22.80 15.12 -10.60
N ALA A 161 -23.71 14.18 -10.30
CA ALA A 161 -23.48 13.25 -9.21
C ALA A 161 -22.29 12.33 -9.54
N GLY A 162 -21.57 11.90 -8.53
CA GLY A 162 -20.43 10.99 -8.72
C GLY A 162 -19.86 10.47 -7.43
N ASP A 163 -19.02 9.44 -7.59
CA ASP A 163 -18.29 8.82 -6.49
C ASP A 163 -16.90 9.43 -6.37
N GLU A 164 -16.51 9.73 -5.16
CA GLU A 164 -15.12 10.08 -4.80
C GLU A 164 -14.54 9.00 -3.90
N VAL A 165 -13.24 8.74 -4.04
CA VAL A 165 -12.47 7.88 -3.15
C VAL A 165 -11.52 8.76 -2.36
N ALA A 166 -11.95 9.11 -1.15
CA ALA A 166 -11.12 9.84 -0.20
C ALA A 166 -10.07 8.90 0.39
N GLN A 167 -8.80 9.22 0.25
CA GLN A 167 -7.64 8.40 0.62
C GLN A 167 -6.86 9.08 1.73
N LEU A 168 -6.60 8.35 2.82
CA LEU A 168 -5.81 8.83 3.96
C LEU A 168 -4.36 8.36 3.85
N TYR A 169 -3.44 9.30 3.78
CA TYR A 169 -2.00 9.06 3.74
C TYR A 169 -1.32 9.62 4.98
N VAL A 170 -0.35 8.85 5.48
CA VAL A 170 0.49 9.23 6.62
C VAL A 170 1.96 9.23 6.21
N THR A 171 2.68 10.23 6.63
CA THR A 171 4.15 10.35 6.53
C THR A 171 4.71 10.59 7.92
N ASP A 172 5.57 9.71 8.37
CA ASP A 172 6.40 9.96 9.55
C ASP A 172 7.52 10.92 9.15
N MET A 173 7.56 12.08 9.78
CA MET A 173 8.46 13.17 9.39
C MET A 173 9.88 12.99 9.94
N TYR A 174 10.01 12.40 11.13
CA TYR A 174 11.27 12.22 11.84
C TYR A 174 11.24 10.91 12.62
N ALA A 175 11.90 9.89 12.10
CA ALA A 175 11.97 8.58 12.73
C ALA A 175 13.42 8.17 13.01
N SER A 176 13.63 7.29 13.98
CA SER A 176 14.93 6.70 14.30
C SER A 176 15.55 5.93 13.14
N VAL A 177 14.72 5.42 12.25
CA VAL A 177 15.12 4.72 11.02
C VAL A 177 14.50 5.38 9.80
N LYS A 178 15.04 5.07 8.62
CA LYS A 178 14.49 5.58 7.37
C LYS A 178 13.14 4.96 7.04
N THR A 179 12.08 5.75 7.14
CA THR A 179 10.70 5.37 6.83
C THR A 179 10.36 5.57 5.34
N ARG A 180 9.16 5.18 4.96
CA ARG A 180 8.59 5.46 3.64
C ARG A 180 8.17 6.92 3.54
N VAL A 181 8.21 7.47 2.33
CA VAL A 181 7.82 8.88 2.08
C VAL A 181 6.36 9.16 2.41
N MET A 182 5.51 8.16 2.30
CA MET A 182 4.10 8.16 2.67
C MET A 182 3.54 6.75 2.63
N GLU A 183 2.45 6.50 3.33
CA GLU A 183 1.72 5.24 3.25
C GLU A 183 0.21 5.52 3.24
N LEU A 184 -0.51 4.84 2.34
CA LEU A 184 -1.97 4.79 2.38
C LEU A 184 -2.37 3.95 3.59
N LYS A 185 -3.11 4.54 4.53
CA LYS A 185 -3.56 3.84 5.74
C LYS A 185 -5.02 3.45 5.67
N ASP A 186 -5.85 4.28 5.00
CA ASP A 186 -7.27 3.98 4.85
C ASP A 186 -7.87 4.72 3.64
N PHE A 187 -9.06 4.33 3.21
CA PHE A 187 -9.82 5.03 2.17
C PHE A 187 -11.33 4.83 2.35
N ALA A 188 -12.10 5.79 1.87
CA ALA A 188 -13.57 5.72 1.85
C ALA A 188 -14.11 6.12 0.48
N ARG A 189 -14.97 5.28 -0.10
CA ARG A 189 -15.74 5.64 -1.30
C ARG A 189 -17.07 6.24 -0.87
N ILE A 190 -17.36 7.43 -1.36
CA ILE A 190 -18.58 8.19 -1.06
C ILE A 190 -19.24 8.66 -2.33
N HIS A 191 -20.58 8.63 -2.35
CA HIS A 191 -21.39 9.21 -3.41
C HIS A 191 -21.87 10.60 -3.02
N LEU A 192 -21.75 11.58 -3.92
CA LEU A 192 -22.15 12.97 -3.70
C LEU A 192 -22.93 13.51 -4.90
N ASN A 193 -24.12 14.07 -4.64
CA ASN A 193 -24.85 14.86 -5.61
C ASN A 193 -24.19 16.24 -5.83
N PRO A 194 -24.52 16.95 -6.93
CA PRO A 194 -24.04 18.32 -7.13
C PRO A 194 -24.30 19.22 -5.93
N GLY A 195 -23.26 19.89 -5.42
CA GLY A 195 -23.31 20.75 -4.25
C GLY A 195 -23.29 20.05 -2.90
N GLU A 196 -23.48 18.73 -2.86
CA GLU A 196 -23.49 17.93 -1.63
C GLU A 196 -22.09 17.87 -1.00
N SER A 197 -22.07 17.85 0.35
CA SER A 197 -20.85 17.67 1.14
C SER A 197 -21.04 16.54 2.14
N LYS A 198 -19.98 15.72 2.33
CA LYS A 198 -19.90 14.70 3.39
C LYS A 198 -18.59 14.81 4.15
N THR A 199 -18.64 14.55 5.45
CA THR A 199 -17.44 14.34 6.24
C THR A 199 -17.07 12.87 6.18
N VAL A 200 -15.84 12.58 5.78
CA VAL A 200 -15.21 11.26 5.94
C VAL A 200 -14.45 11.25 7.25
N SER A 201 -14.50 10.13 7.95
CA SER A 201 -13.81 9.92 9.22
C SER A 201 -13.03 8.62 9.18
N PHE A 202 -11.77 8.68 9.58
CA PHE A 202 -10.85 7.55 9.67
C PHE A 202 -10.32 7.44 11.09
N GLU A 203 -9.99 6.24 11.50
CA GLU A 203 -9.32 5.98 12.77
C GLU A 203 -7.98 5.29 12.52
N LEU A 204 -6.88 5.92 12.95
CA LEU A 204 -5.56 5.32 12.97
C LEU A 204 -5.30 4.76 14.36
N THR A 205 -4.87 3.52 14.40
CA THR A 205 -4.38 2.88 15.63
C THR A 205 -2.87 3.12 15.80
N PRO A 206 -2.29 2.90 16.97
CA PRO A 206 -0.84 2.91 17.13
C PRO A 206 -0.11 1.99 16.13
N TYR A 207 -0.74 0.87 15.75
CA TYR A 207 -0.16 -0.03 14.74
C TYR A 207 0.00 0.64 13.38
N ASP A 208 -0.94 1.48 12.96
CA ASP A 208 -0.89 2.22 11.69
C ASP A 208 0.24 3.24 11.64
N LEU A 209 0.64 3.77 12.80
CA LEU A 209 1.73 4.72 12.95
C LEU A 209 3.08 4.05 13.23
N SER A 210 3.10 2.72 13.43
CA SER A 210 4.29 1.99 13.84
C SER A 210 5.31 1.80 12.71
N LEU A 211 6.56 1.67 13.12
CA LEU A 211 7.69 1.30 12.28
C LEU A 211 8.43 0.10 12.86
N LEU A 212 9.31 -0.51 12.08
CA LEU A 212 10.31 -1.46 12.58
C LEU A 212 11.63 -0.70 12.73
N ASN A 213 12.15 -0.65 13.96
CA ASN A 213 13.43 0.00 14.26
C ASN A 213 14.63 -0.82 13.75
N ASP A 214 15.85 -0.41 14.01
CA ASP A 214 17.07 -1.08 13.61
C ASP A 214 17.29 -2.45 14.29
N HIS A 215 16.61 -2.68 15.42
CA HIS A 215 16.54 -3.97 16.11
C HIS A 215 15.38 -4.86 15.61
N MET A 216 14.64 -4.41 14.59
CA MET A 216 13.45 -5.09 14.08
C MET A 216 12.30 -5.19 15.09
N ASP A 217 12.29 -4.36 16.12
CA ASP A 217 11.17 -4.22 17.03
C ASP A 217 10.14 -3.28 16.45
N ARG A 218 8.87 -3.63 16.58
CA ARG A 218 7.78 -2.75 16.19
C ARG A 218 7.55 -1.73 17.28
N VAL A 219 7.69 -0.46 16.91
CA VAL A 219 7.55 0.68 17.83
C VAL A 219 6.73 1.79 17.19
N VAL A 220 6.10 2.60 18.01
CA VAL A 220 5.59 3.91 17.64
C VAL A 220 6.41 4.94 18.41
N GLU A 221 7.02 5.84 17.68
CA GLU A 221 7.82 6.93 18.24
C GLU A 221 6.96 8.19 18.32
N LYS A 222 7.11 8.97 19.41
CA LYS A 222 6.52 10.31 19.46
C LYS A 222 7.19 11.21 18.45
N GLY A 223 6.43 12.09 17.84
CA GLY A 223 6.98 12.99 16.82
C GLY A 223 5.92 13.56 15.90
N GLU A 224 6.38 14.12 14.81
CA GLU A 224 5.53 14.75 13.82
C GLU A 224 5.14 13.77 12.73
N PHE A 225 3.85 13.61 12.52
CA PHE A 225 3.28 12.89 11.40
C PHE A 225 2.52 13.86 10.49
N LYS A 226 2.83 13.83 9.21
CA LYS A 226 2.03 14.55 8.21
C LYS A 226 0.86 13.69 7.79
N ILE A 227 -0.35 14.20 8.01
CA ILE A 227 -1.62 13.57 7.65
C ILE A 227 -2.17 14.25 6.41
N CYS A 228 -2.50 13.46 5.38
CA CYS A 228 -3.10 13.95 4.14
C CYS A 228 -4.38 13.18 3.82
N VAL A 229 -5.47 13.88 3.49
CA VAL A 229 -6.70 13.29 2.96
C VAL A 229 -6.97 13.89 1.59
N GLY A 230 -7.09 13.06 0.55
CA GLY A 230 -7.29 13.54 -0.82
C GLY A 230 -7.73 12.45 -1.79
N GLY A 231 -8.02 12.82 -3.03
CA GLY A 231 -8.47 11.92 -4.09
C GLY A 231 -7.35 11.12 -4.77
N MET A 232 -6.10 11.31 -4.37
CA MET A 232 -4.93 10.58 -4.87
C MET A 232 -3.76 10.75 -3.89
N SER A 233 -2.66 9.98 -4.09
CA SER A 233 -1.44 10.14 -3.31
C SER A 233 -0.89 11.56 -3.39
N PRO A 234 -0.47 12.16 -2.24
CA PRO A 234 0.11 13.49 -2.22
C PRO A 234 1.46 13.55 -2.95
N ASP A 235 1.91 14.77 -3.25
CA ASP A 235 3.24 14.97 -3.80
C ASP A 235 4.30 14.71 -2.74
N TYR A 236 5.32 13.93 -3.13
CA TYR A 236 6.55 13.87 -2.36
C TYR A 236 7.47 15.01 -2.83
N LYS A 237 7.78 15.95 -1.94
CA LYS A 237 8.78 17.00 -2.17
C LYS A 237 10.14 16.54 -1.69
N ALA A 238 11.00 16.09 -2.61
CA ALA A 238 12.43 16.18 -2.38
C ALA A 238 12.82 17.63 -2.71
N ASN A 239 13.17 18.42 -1.68
CA ASN A 239 13.71 19.78 -1.83
C ASN A 239 12.82 20.82 -2.54
N ASN A 240 11.65 21.13 -1.98
CA ASN A 240 10.86 22.36 -2.23
C ASN A 240 10.46 22.72 -3.68
N GLU A 241 10.80 21.95 -4.70
CA GLU A 241 10.41 22.27 -6.08
C GLU A 241 9.76 21.07 -6.76
N ILE A 242 8.44 21.08 -6.88
CA ILE A 242 7.73 20.16 -7.75
C ILE A 242 7.15 20.91 -8.92
N LYS A 243 7.66 20.58 -10.10
CA LYS A 243 7.03 20.88 -11.37
C LYS A 243 6.28 19.64 -11.86
N HIS A 244 4.96 19.69 -11.71
CA HIS A 244 3.92 19.04 -12.48
C HIS A 244 4.03 17.56 -12.90
N SER A 245 3.45 16.66 -12.10
CA SER A 245 2.81 15.47 -12.65
C SER A 245 1.43 15.85 -13.21
N VAL A 246 0.99 15.19 -14.29
CA VAL A 246 -0.33 15.42 -14.89
C VAL A 246 -1.41 15.29 -13.80
N GLY A 247 -2.17 16.34 -13.58
CA GLY A 247 -3.36 16.36 -12.72
C GLY A 247 -3.23 16.94 -11.32
N TYR A 248 -2.08 17.45 -10.88
CA TYR A 248 -1.89 17.92 -9.49
C TYR A 248 -1.74 19.45 -9.31
N SER A 249 -2.20 20.26 -10.23
CA SER A 249 -2.13 21.72 -10.05
C SER A 249 -3.18 22.31 -9.11
N ASP A 250 -4.05 21.47 -8.49
CA ASP A 250 -5.20 21.95 -7.73
C ASP A 250 -5.06 21.65 -6.23
N LYS A 251 -4.79 22.70 -5.45
CA LYS A 251 -4.75 22.69 -3.97
C LYS A 251 -6.06 22.21 -3.32
N LYS A 252 -7.13 22.10 -4.09
CA LYS A 252 -8.46 21.70 -3.62
C LYS A 252 -8.69 20.18 -3.63
N LYS A 253 -7.79 19.41 -4.27
CA LYS A 253 -7.92 17.96 -4.38
C LYS A 253 -7.44 17.17 -3.15
N GLY A 254 -7.05 17.84 -2.09
CA GLY A 254 -6.65 17.23 -0.84
C GLY A 254 -6.32 18.28 0.21
N VAL A 255 -6.35 17.85 1.46
CA VAL A 255 -5.98 18.63 2.64
C VAL A 255 -4.89 17.92 3.42
N SER A 256 -4.01 18.70 4.06
CA SER A 256 -2.95 18.11 4.89
C SER A 256 -2.69 18.94 6.14
N GLY A 257 -2.23 18.29 7.20
CA GLY A 257 -1.85 18.89 8.47
C GLY A 257 -0.77 18.09 9.17
N ILE A 258 -0.21 18.65 10.22
CA ILE A 258 0.77 17.98 11.07
C ILE A 258 0.08 17.54 12.37
N LEU A 259 0.28 16.28 12.72
CA LEU A 259 -0.03 15.70 14.01
C LEU A 259 1.26 15.66 14.83
N ASN A 260 1.27 16.30 16.00
CA ASN A 260 2.32 16.12 16.99
C ASN A 260 1.91 14.98 17.92
N TYR A 261 2.33 13.77 17.59
CA TYR A 261 1.97 12.55 18.31
C TYR A 261 2.76 12.42 19.60
N THR A 262 2.05 12.16 20.70
CA THR A 262 2.63 12.27 22.05
C THR A 262 2.89 10.94 22.74
N HIS A 263 2.33 9.84 22.22
CA HIS A 263 2.47 8.51 22.80
C HIS A 263 3.66 7.75 22.20
N GLU A 264 4.17 6.81 22.98
CA GLU A 264 5.18 5.82 22.56
C GLU A 264 4.62 4.42 22.84
N PHE A 265 4.79 3.52 21.86
CA PHE A 265 4.35 2.13 21.99
C PHE A 265 5.44 1.20 21.48
N GLY A 266 5.48 -0.01 22.01
CA GLY A 266 6.38 -1.06 21.55
C GLY A 266 5.82 -2.44 21.86
N ALA A 267 6.10 -3.41 20.98
CA ALA A 267 5.88 -4.82 21.24
C ALA A 267 7.11 -5.41 21.94
N ASP A 268 6.89 -6.27 22.93
CA ASP A 268 7.94 -7.00 23.62
C ASP A 268 7.51 -8.45 23.86
N PHE A 269 8.19 -9.41 23.23
CA PHE A 269 7.82 -10.80 23.33
C PHE A 269 8.72 -11.55 24.31
N ASP A 270 8.09 -12.20 25.30
CA ASP A 270 8.73 -13.18 26.15
C ASP A 270 8.51 -14.60 25.61
N LEU A 271 9.54 -15.42 25.79
CA LEU A 271 9.55 -16.82 25.36
C LEU A 271 9.91 -17.71 26.56
N SER A 272 9.10 -18.73 26.82
CA SER A 272 9.35 -19.71 27.86
C SER A 272 8.87 -21.09 27.46
N VAL A 273 9.47 -22.14 28.03
CA VAL A 273 8.91 -23.49 27.93
C VAL A 273 7.83 -23.62 29.01
N SER A 274 6.58 -23.79 28.58
CA SER A 274 5.43 -23.89 29.46
C SER A 274 5.27 -25.27 30.07
N LYS A 275 5.34 -26.32 29.24
CA LYS A 275 5.24 -27.71 29.65
C LYS A 275 5.79 -28.67 28.62
N VAL A 276 6.11 -29.90 29.07
CA VAL A 276 6.45 -31.01 28.20
C VAL A 276 5.47 -32.15 28.47
N GLU A 277 4.82 -32.65 27.44
CA GLU A 277 3.86 -33.76 27.51
C GLU A 277 4.38 -34.93 26.70
N GLU A 278 4.49 -36.10 27.34
CA GLU A 278 4.84 -37.35 26.68
C GLU A 278 3.60 -38.00 26.05
N ASN A 279 3.69 -38.42 24.80
CA ASN A 279 2.65 -39.20 24.19
C ASN A 279 2.81 -40.68 24.58
N LEU A 280 1.82 -41.24 25.24
CA LEU A 280 1.89 -42.64 25.71
C LEU A 280 1.79 -43.67 24.58
N LEU A 281 1.33 -43.25 23.40
CA LEU A 281 1.06 -44.11 22.24
C LEU A 281 2.15 -44.14 21.18
N ASN A 282 3.13 -43.26 21.27
CA ASN A 282 4.24 -43.19 20.31
C ASN A 282 5.54 -42.65 20.99
N ASP A 283 6.66 -42.68 20.27
CA ASP A 283 7.96 -42.21 20.74
C ASP A 283 8.18 -40.71 20.63
N GLN A 284 7.10 -39.93 20.78
CA GLN A 284 7.14 -38.48 20.72
C GLN A 284 6.74 -37.82 22.03
N LYS A 285 7.36 -36.70 22.33
CA LYS A 285 6.93 -35.73 23.35
C LYS A 285 6.57 -34.40 22.68
N THR A 286 5.59 -33.73 23.25
CA THR A 286 5.21 -32.37 22.81
C THR A 286 5.75 -31.36 23.81
N VAL A 287 6.57 -30.44 23.31
CA VAL A 287 7.07 -29.30 24.08
C VAL A 287 6.19 -28.10 23.75
N TRP A 288 5.55 -27.58 24.77
CA TRP A 288 4.71 -26.40 24.65
C TRP A 288 5.53 -25.16 25.01
N VAL A 289 5.70 -24.28 24.02
CA VAL A 289 6.40 -23.01 24.17
C VAL A 289 5.39 -21.90 24.30
N SER A 290 5.43 -21.15 25.40
CA SER A 290 4.64 -19.95 25.58
C SER A 290 5.36 -18.76 24.96
N VAL A 291 4.62 -17.99 24.17
CA VAL A 291 5.01 -16.67 23.70
C VAL A 291 4.00 -15.67 24.25
N LYS A 292 4.48 -14.67 24.98
CA LYS A 292 3.64 -13.61 25.55
C LYS A 292 4.11 -12.24 25.06
N ASN A 293 3.19 -11.41 24.63
CA ASN A 293 3.48 -10.00 24.35
C ASN A 293 3.32 -9.18 25.64
N GLY A 294 4.42 -8.84 26.27
CA GLY A 294 4.47 -7.97 27.44
C GLY A 294 4.48 -6.48 27.10
N GLY A 295 4.59 -6.14 25.80
CA GLY A 295 4.60 -4.76 25.33
C GLY A 295 3.22 -4.14 25.22
N THR A 296 3.18 -2.95 24.67
CA THR A 296 1.97 -2.09 24.54
C THR A 296 1.43 -2.01 23.13
N LEU A 297 2.05 -2.72 22.17
CA LEU A 297 1.69 -2.73 20.77
C LEU A 297 1.51 -4.17 20.28
N MET A 298 0.50 -4.40 19.43
CA MET A 298 0.34 -5.66 18.70
C MET A 298 1.48 -5.83 17.70
N ASP A 299 2.01 -7.05 17.61
CA ASP A 299 2.96 -7.39 16.54
C ASP A 299 2.91 -8.89 16.22
N THR A 300 3.58 -9.27 15.15
CA THR A 300 3.70 -10.64 14.67
C THR A 300 5.11 -11.16 14.87
N GLY A 301 5.23 -12.46 14.97
CA GLY A 301 6.54 -13.12 15.04
C GLY A 301 6.46 -14.57 14.64
N LYS A 302 7.57 -15.28 14.85
CA LYS A 302 7.65 -16.73 14.64
C LYS A 302 8.47 -17.38 15.74
N VAL A 303 8.14 -18.62 16.08
CA VAL A 303 8.99 -19.47 16.92
C VAL A 303 9.62 -20.54 16.04
N GLU A 304 10.91 -20.72 16.20
CA GLU A 304 11.72 -21.74 15.53
C GLU A 304 12.34 -22.66 16.56
N MET A 305 12.37 -23.97 16.26
CA MET A 305 13.01 -24.99 17.11
C MET A 305 14.37 -25.37 16.53
N PHE A 306 15.35 -25.48 17.40
CA PHE A 306 16.70 -25.95 17.09
C PHE A 306 17.07 -27.17 17.94
N VAL A 307 17.67 -28.16 17.33
CA VAL A 307 18.23 -29.33 18.00
C VAL A 307 19.72 -29.42 17.65
N ASP A 308 20.58 -29.40 18.63
CA ASP A 308 22.03 -29.34 18.44
C ASP A 308 22.46 -28.20 17.49
N GLY A 309 21.84 -27.05 17.67
CA GLY A 309 22.10 -25.83 16.85
C GLY A 309 21.57 -25.87 15.42
N LYS A 310 20.90 -26.94 14.99
CA LYS A 310 20.29 -27.05 13.65
C LYS A 310 18.78 -26.81 13.72
N LYS A 311 18.27 -25.99 12.84
CA LYS A 311 16.84 -25.72 12.73
C LYS A 311 16.09 -27.01 12.38
N MET A 312 15.01 -27.28 13.11
CA MET A 312 14.14 -28.44 12.94
C MET A 312 12.71 -28.01 12.62
N GLY A 313 12.21 -28.49 11.48
CA GLY A 313 10.84 -28.19 11.03
C GLY A 313 10.62 -26.75 10.59
N ASP A 314 9.36 -26.43 10.34
CA ASP A 314 8.94 -25.11 9.93
C ASP A 314 8.79 -24.16 11.14
N ALA A 315 9.00 -22.88 10.89
CA ALA A 315 8.69 -21.84 11.87
C ALA A 315 7.18 -21.74 12.09
N ILE A 316 6.74 -21.61 13.33
CA ILE A 316 5.32 -21.39 13.65
C ILE A 316 5.10 -19.90 13.91
N HIS A 317 4.27 -19.29 13.08
CA HIS A 317 3.95 -17.87 13.15
C HIS A 317 2.87 -17.56 14.19
N TYR A 318 2.98 -16.39 14.78
CA TYR A 318 1.99 -15.86 15.71
C TYR A 318 1.76 -14.38 15.48
N GLU A 319 0.60 -13.92 15.95
CA GLU A 319 0.22 -12.52 16.09
C GLU A 319 -0.37 -12.36 17.49
N LEU A 320 0.11 -11.39 18.26
CA LEU A 320 -0.30 -11.18 19.63
C LEU A 320 -0.48 -9.69 19.93
N GLY A 321 -1.64 -9.35 20.47
CA GLY A 321 -1.93 -8.05 21.06
C GLY A 321 -1.22 -7.87 22.42
N PRO A 322 -1.27 -6.65 22.97
CA PRO A 322 -0.71 -6.36 24.29
C PRO A 322 -1.28 -7.27 25.39
N GLY A 323 -0.41 -7.91 26.14
CA GLY A 323 -0.77 -8.83 27.23
C GLY A 323 -1.22 -10.21 26.79
N GLU A 324 -1.39 -10.46 25.49
CA GLU A 324 -1.80 -11.78 24.99
C GLU A 324 -0.67 -12.81 25.07
N GLU A 325 -1.07 -14.06 25.25
CA GLU A 325 -0.19 -15.22 25.33
C GLU A 325 -0.69 -16.32 24.41
N LYS A 326 0.25 -17.02 23.73
CA LYS A 326 -0.03 -18.17 22.88
C LYS A 326 0.87 -19.33 23.21
N LEU A 327 0.27 -20.52 23.35
CA LEU A 327 1.00 -21.77 23.49
C LEU A 327 1.23 -22.41 22.13
N ILE A 328 2.47 -22.69 21.80
CA ILE A 328 2.90 -23.24 20.51
C ILE A 328 3.50 -24.64 20.74
N PRO A 329 2.91 -25.70 20.13
CA PRO A 329 3.40 -27.06 20.30
C PRO A 329 4.52 -27.41 19.33
N PHE A 330 5.59 -27.99 19.82
CA PHE A 330 6.65 -28.60 19.04
C PHE A 330 6.78 -30.10 19.36
N LYS A 331 6.90 -30.92 18.33
CA LYS A 331 7.09 -32.37 18.49
C LYS A 331 8.56 -32.72 18.50
N LEU A 332 8.97 -33.54 19.45
CA LEU A 332 10.33 -34.03 19.63
C LEU A 332 10.32 -35.51 19.96
N SER A 333 11.36 -36.27 19.54
CA SER A 333 11.52 -37.68 19.97
C SER A 333 11.72 -37.74 21.49
N LYS A 334 11.13 -38.76 22.15
CA LYS A 334 11.33 -39.00 23.58
C LYS A 334 12.77 -39.22 23.90
N ASP A 335 13.50 -39.94 23.03
CA ASP A 335 14.91 -40.32 23.24
C ASP A 335 15.89 -39.21 22.86
N ASN A 336 15.41 -38.01 22.48
CA ASN A 336 16.32 -36.93 22.19
C ASN A 336 17.13 -36.52 23.42
N LYS A 337 18.44 -36.70 23.32
CA LYS A 337 19.44 -36.28 24.32
C LYS A 337 20.23 -35.05 23.93
N GLN A 338 19.98 -34.53 22.73
CA GLN A 338 20.67 -33.34 22.20
C GLN A 338 20.05 -32.06 22.78
N PRO A 339 20.83 -31.00 22.92
CA PRO A 339 20.32 -29.69 23.34
C PRO A 339 19.21 -29.19 22.41
N VAL A 340 18.11 -28.73 23.01
CA VAL A 340 16.98 -28.14 22.28
C VAL A 340 16.81 -26.70 22.70
N ALA A 341 16.63 -25.81 21.72
CA ALA A 341 16.36 -24.41 21.96
C ALA A 341 15.19 -23.94 21.07
N PHE A 342 14.46 -22.98 21.57
CA PHE A 342 13.40 -22.25 20.83
C PHE A 342 13.77 -20.78 20.76
N THR A 343 13.52 -20.17 19.61
CA THR A 343 13.85 -18.76 19.39
C THR A 343 12.67 -18.01 18.86
N THR A 344 12.50 -16.77 19.27
CA THR A 344 11.63 -15.78 18.64
C THR A 344 12.37 -14.45 18.58
N LYS A 345 12.34 -13.77 17.44
CA LYS A 345 13.11 -12.51 17.23
C LYS A 345 14.52 -12.63 17.85
N TYR A 346 14.73 -12.01 19.00
CA TYR A 346 16.04 -11.98 19.70
C TYR A 346 16.04 -12.76 21.01
N LYS A 347 14.94 -13.42 21.36
CA LYS A 347 14.85 -14.22 22.58
C LYS A 347 14.99 -15.71 22.29
N MET A 348 15.73 -16.39 23.13
CA MET A 348 15.95 -17.83 23.06
C MET A 348 15.68 -18.44 24.42
N VAL A 349 15.02 -19.59 24.42
CA VAL A 349 14.86 -20.44 25.61
C VAL A 349 15.36 -21.85 25.30
N ALA A 350 16.12 -22.44 26.22
CA ALA A 350 16.52 -23.82 26.14
C ALA A 350 15.53 -24.74 26.89
N LEU A 351 15.38 -25.98 26.39
CA LEU A 351 14.62 -27.03 27.04
C LEU A 351 15.47 -27.75 28.08
#